data_bd7963a86ac14cc1041e8905ee938c82
#
_entry.id   bd7963a86ac14cc1041e8905ee938c82
#
_cell.length_a   1.000
_cell.length_b   1.000
_cell.length_c   1.000
_cell.angle_alpha   90.00
_cell.angle_beta   90.00
_cell.angle_gamma   90.00
#
_symmetry.space_group_name_H-M   'P 1'
#
loop_
_entity.id
_entity.type
_entity.pdbx_description
1 polymer ?
#
loop_
_entity_poly.entity_id
_entity_poly.type
_entity_poly.pdbx_seq_one_letter_code
_entity_poly.pdbx_strand_id
1 'polypeptide(L)'
;AVWAMEQHIKRGDFTPEEYEIAFGEENHLDSMTFALEDGEKMFFSGVVDRMDSIEDDENKYLKIIDYKSGKQKFDFAKIFHGLQMQLIIYMNAMMELYEKKTGKRVYPAGMFYFHLDDPIVNVEHENEAEDKILKDLKMSGVVNEDFQLIDHMEHTGSEGYLTLPVRATKNGYDKRSSVLNTTQLFNLGRIVEKKMTELGNSLMHGDI
;
A
#
# COMPACT_ATOMS: atom_id res chain seq x y z
N ALA A 1 -18.58 -3.84 -4.52
CA ALA A 1 -17.25 -3.21 -4.36
C ALA A 1 -17.37 -1.80 -3.77
N VAL A 2 -18.13 -0.83 -4.36
CA VAL A 2 -18.23 0.58 -3.90
C VAL A 2 -18.63 0.70 -2.42
N TRP A 3 -19.66 -0.03 -1.99
CA TRP A 3 -20.07 -0.09 -0.58
C TRP A 3 -18.90 -0.50 0.35
N ALA A 4 -18.11 -1.50 -0.02
CA ALA A 4 -16.96 -1.93 0.78
C ALA A 4 -15.87 -0.85 0.85
N MET A 5 -15.62 -0.11 -0.23
CA MET A 5 -14.71 1.05 -0.21
C MET A 5 -15.18 2.12 0.78
N GLU A 6 -16.48 2.41 0.79
CA GLU A 6 -17.07 3.34 1.75
C GLU A 6 -16.90 2.84 3.19
N GLN A 7 -17.07 1.54 3.43
CA GLN A 7 -16.84 0.94 4.76
C GLN A 7 -15.37 1.06 5.20
N HIS A 8 -14.40 0.89 4.28
CA HIS A 8 -12.98 1.08 4.58
C HIS A 8 -12.67 2.52 5.03
N ILE A 9 -13.35 3.52 4.45
CA ILE A 9 -13.18 4.94 4.83
C ILE A 9 -13.84 5.20 6.20
N LYS A 10 -15.05 4.70 6.40
CA LYS A 10 -15.83 4.96 7.62
C LYS A 10 -15.29 4.29 8.88
N ARG A 11 -14.47 3.25 8.73
CA ARG A 11 -13.98 2.46 9.87
C ARG A 11 -12.73 2.99 10.53
N GLY A 12 -12.10 4.03 9.98
CA GLY A 12 -10.89 4.64 10.52
C GLY A 12 -10.85 6.15 10.30
N ASP A 13 -9.71 6.73 10.62
CA ASP A 13 -9.48 8.17 10.55
C ASP A 13 -8.68 8.58 9.30
N PHE A 14 -8.14 7.60 8.56
CA PHE A 14 -7.48 7.88 7.29
C PHE A 14 -8.49 8.39 6.27
N THR A 15 -8.23 9.57 5.75
CA THR A 15 -9.09 10.21 4.75
C THR A 15 -8.49 10.07 3.34
N PRO A 16 -9.30 9.75 2.33
CA PRO A 16 -8.86 9.83 0.94
C PRO A 16 -8.42 11.24 0.62
N GLU A 17 -7.17 11.39 0.18
CA GLU A 17 -6.60 12.69 -0.16
C GLU A 17 -6.55 12.90 -1.67
N GLU A 18 -6.16 11.86 -2.39
CA GLU A 18 -6.04 11.94 -3.84
C GLU A 18 -6.42 10.60 -4.52
N TYR A 19 -6.87 10.70 -5.77
CA TYR A 19 -7.23 9.61 -6.66
C TYR A 19 -6.55 9.78 -8.01
N GLU A 20 -6.19 8.66 -8.65
CA GLU A 20 -5.60 8.63 -10.01
C GLU A 20 -4.41 9.58 -10.15
N ILE A 21 -3.47 9.55 -9.18
CA ILE A 21 -2.31 10.41 -9.14
C ILE A 21 -1.30 9.91 -10.17
N ALA A 22 -1.21 10.60 -11.31
CA ALA A 22 -0.20 10.31 -12.30
C ALA A 22 1.15 10.94 -11.93
N PHE A 23 2.23 10.18 -12.02
CA PHE A 23 3.61 10.66 -11.89
C PHE A 23 4.45 10.19 -13.09
N GLY A 24 5.44 11.00 -13.49
CA GLY A 24 6.27 10.74 -14.66
C GLY A 24 6.59 12.02 -15.44
N GLU A 25 7.35 11.89 -16.55
CA GLU A 25 7.90 13.04 -17.31
C GLU A 25 6.86 14.04 -17.80
N GLU A 26 5.63 13.62 -18.10
CA GLU A 26 4.58 14.51 -18.64
C GLU A 26 3.77 15.26 -17.58
N ASN A 27 3.85 14.83 -16.33
CA ASN A 27 2.97 15.33 -15.27
C ASN A 27 3.79 15.99 -14.18
N HIS A 28 4.30 17.14 -14.24
CA HIS A 28 4.92 18.01 -13.22
C HIS A 28 5.29 17.41 -11.83
N LEU A 29 5.03 16.12 -11.61
CA LEU A 29 5.47 15.33 -10.49
C LEU A 29 6.73 14.60 -10.96
N ASP A 30 7.86 14.87 -10.30
CA ASP A 30 9.14 14.25 -10.63
C ASP A 30 8.95 12.73 -10.77
N SER A 31 9.30 12.20 -11.95
CA SER A 31 9.35 10.75 -12.16
C SER A 31 10.38 10.15 -11.20
N MET A 32 10.11 8.97 -10.67
CA MET A 32 11.16 8.24 -9.98
C MET A 32 12.28 7.96 -10.97
N THR A 33 13.45 8.53 -10.71
CA THR A 33 14.62 8.44 -11.56
C THR A 33 15.65 7.52 -10.93
N PHE A 34 16.02 6.48 -11.66
CA PHE A 34 17.07 5.54 -11.26
C PHE A 34 18.33 5.81 -12.08
N ALA A 35 19.44 6.11 -11.40
CA ALA A 35 20.75 6.24 -12.07
C ALA A 35 21.28 4.85 -12.42
N LEU A 36 21.67 4.64 -13.67
CA LEU A 36 22.27 3.43 -14.19
C LEU A 36 23.82 3.54 -14.23
N GLU A 37 24.51 2.41 -14.39
CA GLU A 37 25.97 2.32 -14.30
C GLU A 37 26.70 3.19 -15.33
N ASP A 38 26.20 3.29 -16.55
CA ASP A 38 26.80 4.08 -17.64
C ASP A 38 26.46 5.58 -17.59
N GLY A 39 25.89 6.07 -16.48
CA GLY A 39 25.44 7.46 -16.33
C GLY A 39 24.10 7.76 -16.98
N GLU A 40 23.48 6.75 -17.59
CA GLU A 40 22.12 6.84 -18.12
C GLU A 40 21.11 6.88 -16.96
N LYS A 41 19.88 7.25 -17.30
CA LYS A 41 18.79 7.34 -16.32
C LYS A 41 17.58 6.55 -16.82
N MET A 42 17.03 5.75 -15.93
CA MET A 42 15.74 5.09 -16.14
C MET A 42 14.65 5.89 -15.39
N PHE A 43 13.59 6.20 -16.10
CA PHE A 43 12.43 6.90 -15.55
C PHE A 43 11.29 5.92 -15.35
N PHE A 44 10.68 5.97 -14.19
CA PHE A 44 9.48 5.20 -13.91
C PHE A 44 8.27 6.14 -13.80
N SER A 45 7.22 5.83 -14.55
CA SER A 45 5.95 6.55 -14.51
C SER A 45 4.82 5.61 -14.14
N GLY A 46 3.76 6.14 -13.57
CA GLY A 46 2.62 5.34 -13.17
C GLY A 46 1.45 6.18 -12.69
N VAL A 47 0.38 5.49 -12.32
CA VAL A 47 -0.81 6.10 -11.73
C VAL A 47 -1.08 5.38 -10.41
N VAL A 48 -1.14 6.12 -9.32
CA VAL A 48 -1.60 5.62 -8.02
C VAL A 48 -3.11 5.74 -7.98
N ASP A 49 -3.83 4.64 -7.86
CA ASP A 49 -5.29 4.65 -7.95
C ASP A 49 -5.92 5.45 -6.80
N ARG A 50 -5.41 5.27 -5.59
CA ARG A 50 -5.89 6.00 -4.41
C ARG A 50 -4.82 6.10 -3.33
N MET A 51 -4.73 7.29 -2.75
CA MET A 51 -3.94 7.56 -1.56
C MET A 51 -4.81 8.16 -0.46
N ASP A 52 -4.76 7.55 0.71
CA ASP A 52 -5.35 8.09 1.93
C ASP A 52 -4.22 8.54 2.87
N SER A 53 -4.49 9.53 3.71
CA SER A 53 -3.54 9.98 4.69
C SER A 53 -4.15 10.34 6.04
N ILE A 54 -3.28 10.38 7.03
CA ILE A 54 -3.51 11.04 8.32
C ILE A 54 -2.23 11.81 8.68
N GLU A 55 -2.35 12.92 9.37
CA GLU A 55 -1.20 13.73 9.73
C GLU A 55 -1.33 14.38 11.10
N ASP A 56 -0.18 14.63 11.72
CA ASP A 56 -0.01 15.49 12.88
C ASP A 56 0.81 16.76 12.50
N ASP A 57 1.26 17.52 13.49
CA ASP A 57 1.99 18.77 13.24
C ASP A 57 3.33 18.55 12.49
N GLU A 58 4.00 17.43 12.73
CA GLU A 58 5.35 17.13 12.20
C GLU A 58 5.37 16.03 11.14
N ASN A 59 4.42 15.10 11.18
CA ASN A 59 4.45 13.87 10.42
C ASN A 59 3.19 13.70 9.57
N LYS A 60 3.36 13.04 8.43
CA LYS A 60 2.26 12.57 7.58
C LYS A 60 2.43 11.09 7.31
N TYR A 61 1.34 10.35 7.41
CA TYR A 61 1.31 8.91 7.19
C TYR A 61 0.46 8.58 5.98
N LEU A 62 1.01 7.82 5.04
CA LEU A 62 0.36 7.50 3.78
C LEU A 62 -0.10 6.05 3.74
N LYS A 63 -1.30 5.85 3.20
CA LYS A 63 -1.88 4.56 2.88
C LYS A 63 -2.18 4.51 1.39
N ILE A 64 -1.58 3.59 0.64
CA ILE A 64 -1.77 3.42 -0.80
C ILE A 64 -2.65 2.21 -1.06
N ILE A 65 -3.63 2.38 -1.94
CA ILE A 65 -4.55 1.34 -2.37
C ILE A 65 -4.54 1.30 -3.89
N ASP A 66 -4.28 0.11 -4.43
CA ASP A 66 -4.31 -0.19 -5.86
C ASP A 66 -5.44 -1.18 -6.12
N TYR A 67 -6.34 -0.84 -7.04
CA TYR A 67 -7.52 -1.60 -7.37
C TYR A 67 -7.23 -2.70 -8.39
N LYS A 68 -7.61 -3.94 -8.09
CA LYS A 68 -7.37 -5.09 -8.97
C LYS A 68 -8.67 -5.81 -9.32
N SER A 69 -8.89 -6.08 -10.60
CA SER A 69 -10.02 -6.88 -11.08
C SER A 69 -9.88 -8.38 -10.82
N GLY A 70 -8.67 -8.85 -10.47
CA GLY A 70 -8.36 -10.26 -10.18
C GLY A 70 -7.83 -10.46 -8.77
N LYS A 71 -7.87 -11.70 -8.27
CA LYS A 71 -7.36 -12.06 -6.93
C LYS A 71 -5.83 -12.01 -6.87
N GLN A 72 -5.27 -10.84 -6.67
CA GLN A 72 -3.85 -10.65 -6.47
C GLN A 72 -3.53 -10.62 -4.97
N LYS A 73 -2.65 -11.52 -4.52
CA LYS A 73 -2.15 -11.51 -3.14
C LYS A 73 -0.79 -10.85 -3.09
N PHE A 74 -0.59 -10.01 -2.09
CA PHE A 74 0.72 -9.45 -1.79
C PHE A 74 1.68 -10.56 -1.35
N ASP A 75 2.87 -10.62 -1.96
CA ASP A 75 3.83 -11.70 -1.76
C ASP A 75 5.27 -11.16 -1.77
N PHE A 76 5.92 -11.21 -0.62
CA PHE A 76 7.31 -10.78 -0.47
C PHE A 76 8.29 -11.57 -1.35
N ALA A 77 8.04 -12.86 -1.59
CA ALA A 77 8.90 -13.66 -2.46
C ALA A 77 8.85 -13.14 -3.91
N LYS A 78 7.68 -12.74 -4.39
CA LYS A 78 7.54 -12.13 -5.72
C LYS A 78 8.27 -10.79 -5.81
N ILE A 79 8.19 -9.97 -4.77
CA ILE A 79 8.92 -8.69 -4.72
C ILE A 79 10.43 -8.94 -4.78
N PHE A 80 10.94 -9.89 -4.02
CA PHE A 80 12.35 -10.28 -4.06
C PHE A 80 12.83 -10.71 -5.46
N HIS A 81 11.97 -11.36 -6.23
CA HIS A 81 12.23 -11.75 -7.62
C HIS A 81 11.93 -10.64 -8.65
N GLY A 82 11.70 -9.40 -8.22
CA GLY A 82 11.42 -8.28 -9.14
C GLY A 82 9.98 -8.24 -9.66
N LEU A 83 9.07 -8.98 -9.04
CA LEU A 83 7.65 -8.99 -9.36
C LEU A 83 6.86 -8.25 -8.28
N GLN A 84 5.68 -7.73 -8.60
CA GLN A 84 4.80 -7.02 -7.64
C GLN A 84 5.45 -5.82 -6.93
N MET A 85 6.39 -5.13 -7.54
CA MET A 85 7.07 -3.97 -6.96
C MET A 85 6.23 -2.69 -6.97
N GLN A 86 5.13 -2.67 -7.72
CA GLN A 86 4.30 -1.49 -8.00
C GLN A 86 3.91 -0.71 -6.76
N LEU A 87 3.33 -1.37 -5.74
CA LEU A 87 2.89 -0.71 -4.51
C LEU A 87 4.02 -0.02 -3.74
N ILE A 88 5.21 -0.65 -3.74
CA ILE A 88 6.38 -0.10 -3.05
C ILE A 88 6.93 1.11 -3.80
N ILE A 89 7.00 1.03 -5.13
CA ILE A 89 7.41 2.14 -5.98
C ILE A 89 6.44 3.32 -5.81
N TYR A 90 5.14 3.06 -5.80
CA TYR A 90 4.12 4.08 -5.57
C TYR A 90 4.26 4.73 -4.20
N MET A 91 4.50 3.96 -3.15
CA MET A 91 4.73 4.49 -1.80
C MET A 91 5.97 5.38 -1.77
N ASN A 92 7.10 4.94 -2.33
CA ASN A 92 8.33 5.74 -2.36
C ASN A 92 8.12 7.06 -3.12
N ALA A 93 7.47 7.01 -4.29
CA ALA A 93 7.16 8.20 -5.08
C ALA A 93 6.27 9.19 -4.32
N MET A 94 5.22 8.68 -3.66
CA MET A 94 4.31 9.54 -2.90
C MET A 94 4.96 10.11 -1.64
N MET A 95 5.78 9.35 -0.93
CA MET A 95 6.53 9.87 0.22
C MET A 95 7.43 11.02 -0.20
N GLU A 96 8.24 10.86 -1.24
CA GLU A 96 9.13 11.92 -1.75
C GLU A 96 8.35 13.16 -2.18
N LEU A 97 7.25 12.98 -2.92
CA LEU A 97 6.38 14.05 -3.36
C LEU A 97 5.83 14.85 -2.17
N TYR A 98 5.29 14.16 -1.18
CA TYR A 98 4.62 14.81 -0.06
C TYR A 98 5.60 15.43 0.93
N GLU A 99 6.80 14.87 1.10
CA GLU A 99 7.88 15.53 1.84
C GLU A 99 8.25 16.88 1.21
N LYS A 100 8.40 16.92 -0.12
CA LYS A 100 8.67 18.17 -0.86
C LYS A 100 7.49 19.16 -0.77
N LYS A 101 6.26 18.67 -0.90
CA LYS A 101 5.03 19.48 -0.91
C LYS A 101 4.71 20.09 0.44
N THR A 102 4.89 19.35 1.52
CA THR A 102 4.43 19.74 2.86
C THR A 102 5.54 20.19 3.81
N GLY A 103 6.78 19.76 3.56
CA GLY A 103 7.91 19.94 4.49
C GLY A 103 7.83 19.06 5.73
N LYS A 104 6.79 18.23 5.87
CA LYS A 104 6.63 17.25 6.96
C LYS A 104 7.45 15.99 6.66
N ARG A 105 7.77 15.23 7.69
CA ARG A 105 8.27 13.86 7.53
C ARG A 105 7.14 12.95 7.09
N VAL A 106 7.38 12.14 6.05
CA VAL A 106 6.37 11.24 5.50
C VAL A 106 6.72 9.80 5.78
N TYR A 107 5.75 9.03 6.26
CA TYR A 107 5.92 7.64 6.68
C TYR A 107 4.92 6.72 5.98
N PRO A 108 5.34 5.49 5.63
CA PRO A 108 4.43 4.49 5.09
C PRO A 108 3.58 3.90 6.21
N ALA A 109 2.27 4.04 6.12
CA ALA A 109 1.33 3.42 7.03
C ALA A 109 0.85 2.06 6.51
N GLY A 110 0.61 1.94 5.20
CA GLY A 110 0.22 0.67 4.58
C GLY A 110 0.13 0.75 3.07
N MET A 111 0.27 -0.41 2.43
CA MET A 111 0.19 -0.59 0.97
C MET A 111 -0.67 -1.79 0.66
N PHE A 112 -1.70 -1.61 -0.18
CA PHE A 112 -2.74 -2.61 -0.36
C PHE A 112 -3.16 -2.80 -1.81
N TYR A 113 -3.45 -4.04 -2.15
CA TYR A 113 -4.34 -4.40 -3.26
C TYR A 113 -5.76 -4.55 -2.71
N PHE A 114 -6.71 -3.89 -3.34
CA PHE A 114 -8.14 -4.08 -3.09
C PHE A 114 -8.79 -4.74 -4.30
N HIS A 115 -9.46 -5.87 -4.06
CA HIS A 115 -10.13 -6.61 -5.12
C HIS A 115 -11.51 -6.02 -5.41
N LEU A 116 -11.72 -5.63 -6.68
CA LEU A 116 -13.02 -5.22 -7.18
C LEU A 116 -13.87 -6.47 -7.48
N ASP A 117 -14.39 -7.08 -6.42
CA ASP A 117 -15.24 -8.27 -6.51
C ASP A 117 -16.62 -7.99 -5.92
N ASP A 118 -17.58 -8.85 -6.21
CA ASP A 118 -18.93 -8.80 -5.65
C ASP A 118 -19.27 -10.17 -5.02
N PRO A 119 -18.74 -10.43 -3.82
CA PRO A 119 -18.85 -11.75 -3.20
C PRO A 119 -20.29 -12.08 -2.83
N ILE A 120 -20.70 -13.31 -3.16
CA ILE A 120 -21.96 -13.88 -2.68
C ILE A 120 -21.67 -14.63 -1.37
N VAL A 121 -22.27 -14.17 -0.28
CA VAL A 121 -22.07 -14.77 1.04
C VAL A 121 -23.32 -15.57 1.46
N ASN A 122 -23.09 -16.74 2.06
CA ASN A 122 -24.13 -17.50 2.72
C ASN A 122 -24.06 -17.23 4.23
N VAL A 123 -25.11 -16.67 4.81
CA VAL A 123 -25.22 -16.36 6.24
C VAL A 123 -26.47 -17.00 6.82
N GLU A 124 -26.43 -17.30 8.11
CA GLU A 124 -27.62 -17.80 8.82
C GLU A 124 -28.51 -16.64 9.26
N HIS A 125 -27.89 -15.48 9.55
CA HIS A 125 -28.58 -14.24 9.96
C HIS A 125 -28.15 -13.07 9.08
N GLU A 126 -29.10 -12.24 8.68
CA GLU A 126 -28.88 -11.09 7.78
C GLU A 126 -27.88 -10.08 8.33
N ASN A 127 -27.82 -9.89 9.64
CA ASN A 127 -26.88 -9.00 10.33
C ASN A 127 -25.41 -9.46 10.25
N GLU A 128 -25.13 -10.69 9.84
CA GLU A 128 -23.77 -11.22 9.66
C GLU A 128 -23.24 -11.01 8.24
N ALA A 129 -24.15 -10.65 7.30
CA ALA A 129 -23.81 -10.57 5.89
C ALA A 129 -22.75 -9.50 5.59
N GLU A 130 -22.88 -8.31 6.18
CA GLU A 130 -21.98 -7.19 5.96
C GLU A 130 -20.55 -7.52 6.42
N ASP A 131 -20.39 -8.04 7.63
CA ASP A 131 -19.08 -8.41 8.17
C ASP A 131 -18.42 -9.53 7.36
N LYS A 132 -19.22 -10.46 6.85
CA LYS A 132 -18.72 -11.54 6.01
C LYS A 132 -18.27 -11.04 4.64
N ILE A 133 -19.03 -10.13 4.02
CA ILE A 133 -18.64 -9.46 2.77
C ILE A 133 -17.33 -8.68 2.98
N LEU A 134 -17.19 -7.93 4.07
CA LEU A 134 -15.96 -7.20 4.37
C LEU A 134 -14.76 -8.13 4.59
N LYS A 135 -14.96 -9.25 5.29
CA LYS A 135 -13.92 -10.28 5.46
C LYS A 135 -13.49 -10.90 4.13
N ASP A 136 -14.42 -11.12 3.20
CA ASP A 136 -14.13 -11.66 1.87
C ASP A 136 -13.42 -10.63 0.96
N LEU A 137 -13.73 -9.34 1.15
CA LEU A 137 -13.11 -8.20 0.47
C LEU A 137 -11.93 -7.60 1.25
N LYS A 138 -11.40 -8.33 2.23
CA LYS A 138 -10.23 -7.90 3.00
C LYS A 138 -9.06 -7.57 2.08
N MET A 139 -8.46 -6.40 2.29
CA MET A 139 -7.29 -5.95 1.52
C MET A 139 -6.12 -6.92 1.67
N SER A 140 -5.35 -7.08 0.59
CA SER A 140 -4.11 -7.85 0.58
C SER A 140 -2.94 -6.89 0.47
N GLY A 141 -2.04 -6.89 1.45
CA GLY A 141 -0.96 -5.92 1.46
C GLY A 141 -0.10 -6.04 2.71
N VAL A 142 0.59 -4.98 3.05
CA VAL A 142 1.43 -4.85 4.24
C VAL A 142 1.07 -3.59 5.01
N VAL A 143 1.08 -3.68 6.33
CA VAL A 143 0.72 -2.61 7.26
C VAL A 143 1.92 -2.28 8.14
N ASN A 144 2.10 -1.02 8.49
CA ASN A 144 3.02 -0.63 9.56
C ASN A 144 2.55 -1.25 10.88
N GLU A 145 3.45 -1.91 11.61
CA GLU A 145 3.11 -2.61 12.87
C GLU A 145 2.74 -1.69 14.03
N ASP A 146 2.88 -0.38 13.86
CA ASP A 146 2.47 0.60 14.87
C ASP A 146 0.98 0.47 15.18
N PHE A 147 0.69 0.16 16.43
CA PHE A 147 -0.68 -0.09 16.88
C PHE A 147 -1.60 1.12 16.69
N GLN A 148 -1.08 2.34 16.89
CA GLN A 148 -1.87 3.56 16.74
C GLN A 148 -2.22 3.78 15.26
N LEU A 149 -1.27 3.55 14.35
CA LEU A 149 -1.54 3.65 12.91
C LEU A 149 -2.56 2.61 12.44
N ILE A 150 -2.48 1.39 12.95
CA ILE A 150 -3.45 0.34 12.61
C ILE A 150 -4.84 0.71 13.14
N ASP A 151 -4.95 1.21 14.37
CA ASP A 151 -6.21 1.66 14.93
C ASP A 151 -6.80 2.85 14.17
N HIS A 152 -5.96 3.80 13.73
CA HIS A 152 -6.39 4.88 12.84
C HIS A 152 -6.83 4.40 11.45
N MET A 153 -6.34 3.26 10.96
CA MET A 153 -6.81 2.69 9.68
C MET A 153 -8.15 1.98 9.82
N GLU A 154 -8.37 1.29 10.94
CA GLU A 154 -9.61 0.58 11.24
C GLU A 154 -9.79 0.44 12.74
N HIS A 155 -10.77 1.13 13.29
CA HIS A 155 -11.17 0.97 14.69
C HIS A 155 -11.77 -0.42 14.90
N THR A 156 -11.16 -1.20 15.79
CA THR A 156 -11.59 -2.58 16.03
C THR A 156 -12.87 -2.66 16.86
N GLY A 157 -13.84 -3.43 16.36
CA GLY A 157 -14.94 -3.95 17.16
C GLY A 157 -14.59 -5.32 17.78
N SER A 158 -15.60 -6.01 18.29
CA SER A 158 -15.48 -7.36 18.86
C SER A 158 -14.97 -8.42 17.89
N GLU A 159 -15.15 -8.20 16.58
CA GLU A 159 -14.79 -9.11 15.49
C GLU A 159 -13.33 -8.96 15.01
N GLY A 160 -12.58 -8.01 15.55
CA GLY A 160 -11.23 -7.67 15.11
C GLY A 160 -11.23 -6.87 13.79
N TYR A 161 -10.09 -6.85 13.10
CA TYR A 161 -9.94 -6.13 11.83
C TYR A 161 -10.62 -6.87 10.67
N LEU A 162 -11.59 -6.24 10.04
CA LEU A 162 -12.37 -6.82 8.94
C LEU A 162 -11.74 -6.55 7.58
N THR A 163 -11.13 -5.36 7.43
CA THR A 163 -10.63 -4.87 6.13
C THR A 163 -9.11 -4.98 6.00
N LEU A 164 -8.37 -4.94 7.10
CA LEU A 164 -6.90 -5.00 7.12
C LEU A 164 -6.36 -6.44 7.22
N PRO A 165 -5.22 -6.77 6.58
CA PRO A 165 -4.59 -8.09 6.65
C PRO A 165 -3.87 -8.31 8.00
N VAL A 166 -4.52 -7.94 9.08
CA VAL A 166 -4.01 -7.97 10.46
C VAL A 166 -4.88 -8.85 11.33
N ARG A 167 -4.25 -9.58 12.25
CA ARG A 167 -4.90 -10.38 13.29
C ARG A 167 -4.23 -10.06 14.61
N ALA A 168 -4.91 -9.29 15.46
CA ALA A 168 -4.42 -8.97 16.79
C ALA A 168 -4.45 -10.19 17.72
N THR A 169 -3.49 -10.24 18.62
CA THR A 169 -3.41 -11.20 19.73
C THR A 169 -3.19 -10.44 21.02
N LYS A 170 -3.22 -11.13 22.15
CA LYS A 170 -2.96 -10.49 23.46
C LYS A 170 -1.57 -9.85 23.59
N ASN A 171 -0.60 -10.33 22.79
CA ASN A 171 0.81 -9.93 22.91
C ASN A 171 1.38 -9.38 21.57
N GLY A 172 0.53 -8.77 20.73
CA GLY A 172 0.95 -8.24 19.42
C GLY A 172 0.13 -8.82 18.27
N TYR A 173 0.78 -9.31 17.22
CA TYR A 173 0.13 -9.79 16.01
C TYR A 173 0.35 -11.28 15.77
N ASP A 174 -0.65 -11.97 15.23
CA ASP A 174 -0.55 -13.36 14.77
C ASP A 174 0.47 -13.46 13.61
N LYS A 175 1.16 -14.59 13.51
CA LYS A 175 2.18 -14.85 12.45
C LYS A 175 1.64 -14.74 11.02
N ARG A 176 0.32 -14.79 10.85
CA ARG A 176 -0.36 -14.63 9.56
C ARG A 176 -0.70 -13.17 9.24
N SER A 177 -0.40 -12.25 10.15
CA SER A 177 -0.54 -10.81 9.89
C SER A 177 0.57 -10.34 8.96
N SER A 178 0.21 -9.52 8.00
CA SER A 178 1.17 -8.89 7.09
C SER A 178 1.58 -7.53 7.65
N VAL A 179 2.46 -7.54 8.65
CA VAL A 179 2.95 -6.34 9.34
C VAL A 179 4.47 -6.22 9.24
N LEU A 180 4.96 -5.00 9.10
CA LEU A 180 6.37 -4.63 9.14
C LEU A 180 6.53 -3.36 9.97
N ASN A 181 7.65 -3.23 10.70
CA ASN A 181 7.95 -1.95 11.34
C ASN A 181 8.40 -0.90 10.31
N THR A 182 8.39 0.37 10.74
CA THR A 182 8.75 1.50 9.88
C THR A 182 10.13 1.32 9.21
N THR A 183 11.14 0.84 9.94
CA THR A 183 12.48 0.58 9.39
C THR A 183 12.45 -0.50 8.33
N GLN A 184 11.68 -1.57 8.54
CA GLN A 184 11.53 -2.64 7.56
C GLN A 184 10.79 -2.17 6.30
N LEU A 185 9.79 -1.30 6.43
CA LEU A 185 9.10 -0.69 5.29
C LEU A 185 10.04 0.20 4.46
N PHE A 186 10.86 1.04 5.09
CA PHE A 186 11.89 1.81 4.39
C PHE A 186 12.95 0.91 3.73
N ASN A 187 13.37 -0.17 4.40
CA ASN A 187 14.30 -1.12 3.79
C ASN A 187 13.69 -1.86 2.59
N LEU A 188 12.40 -2.17 2.64
CA LEU A 188 11.68 -2.75 1.50
C LEU A 188 11.69 -1.78 0.31
N GLY A 189 11.49 -0.48 0.55
CA GLY A 189 11.63 0.57 -0.46
C GLY A 189 13.01 0.55 -1.12
N ARG A 190 14.08 0.57 -0.31
CA ARG A 190 15.47 0.54 -0.82
C ARG A 190 15.80 -0.73 -1.59
N ILE A 191 15.26 -1.89 -1.16
CA ILE A 191 15.45 -3.17 -1.88
C ILE A 191 14.82 -3.07 -3.27
N VAL A 192 13.63 -2.49 -3.37
CA VAL A 192 12.94 -2.33 -4.67
C VAL A 192 13.68 -1.34 -5.56
N GLU A 193 14.16 -0.21 -5.04
CA GLU A 193 14.98 0.75 -5.80
C GLU A 193 16.23 0.09 -6.36
N LYS A 194 16.97 -0.65 -5.52
CA LYS A 194 18.15 -1.42 -5.98
C LYS A 194 17.78 -2.43 -7.07
N LYS A 195 16.67 -3.14 -6.90
CA LYS A 195 16.18 -4.12 -7.88
C LYS A 195 15.80 -3.46 -9.21
N MET A 196 15.18 -2.29 -9.16
CA MET A 196 14.85 -1.52 -10.37
C MET A 196 16.12 -1.09 -11.11
N THR A 197 17.14 -0.61 -10.39
CA THR A 197 18.44 -0.26 -10.99
C THR A 197 19.12 -1.49 -11.62
N GLU A 198 19.13 -2.64 -10.96
CA GLU A 198 19.67 -3.90 -11.49
C GLU A 198 18.94 -4.30 -12.80
N LEU A 199 17.61 -4.25 -12.79
CA LEU A 199 16.81 -4.56 -13.99
C LEU A 199 17.06 -3.57 -15.13
N GLY A 200 17.19 -2.28 -14.82
CA GLY A 200 17.53 -1.25 -15.79
C GLY A 200 18.90 -1.50 -16.44
N ASN A 201 19.92 -1.81 -15.65
CA ASN A 201 21.25 -2.16 -16.15
C ASN A 201 21.21 -3.41 -17.04
N SER A 202 20.51 -4.48 -16.61
CA SER A 202 20.35 -5.69 -17.43
C SER A 202 19.66 -5.40 -18.77
N LEU A 203 18.63 -4.56 -18.77
CA LEU A 203 17.98 -4.10 -20.00
C LEU A 203 18.93 -3.40 -20.94
N MET A 204 19.75 -2.48 -20.43
CA MET A 204 20.72 -1.73 -21.25
C MET A 204 21.81 -2.62 -21.84
N HIS A 205 22.24 -3.66 -21.14
CA HIS A 205 23.24 -4.62 -21.60
C HIS A 205 22.67 -5.77 -22.45
N GLY A 206 21.35 -5.87 -22.57
CA GLY A 206 20.69 -6.95 -23.32
C GLY A 206 20.71 -8.31 -22.62
N ASP A 207 20.89 -8.32 -21.32
CA ASP A 207 20.93 -9.51 -20.46
C ASP A 207 19.53 -9.88 -19.91
N ILE A 208 18.57 -10.13 -20.82
CA ILE A 208 17.19 -10.47 -20.45
C ILE A 208 16.89 -11.92 -20.85
#